data_4d58b7cfa07cba876d475a4e61d667f1
#
_entry.id   4d58b7cfa07cba876d475a4e61d667f1
#
_cell.length_a   1.000
_cell.length_b   1.000
_cell.length_c   1.000
_cell.angle_alpha   90.00
_cell.angle_beta   90.00
_cell.angle_gamma   90.00
#
_symmetry.space_group_name_H-M   'P 1'
#
loop_
_entity.id
_entity.type
_entity.pdbx_description
1 polymer ?
#
loop_
_entity_poly.entity_id
_entity_poly.type
_entity_poly.pdbx_seq_one_letter_code
_entity_poly.pdbx_strand_id
1 'polypeptide(L)'
;MRIDPSEIKEKKFRLSFYRGYNQDEVDKFLKKIGKDYQEVLEEKRALSGEAEKLKKEIKQRIFREEKIEETLISAQRSAQLIDENSQERAKLTIKEAEIKAKKIVQEGEESLQKLKNEVAKLQGQKRLFLVKLKSLI
;
A
#
# COMPACT_ATOMS: atom_id res chain seq x y z
N MET A 1 -49.23 19.85 5.15
CA MET A 1 -48.66 20.53 6.33
C MET A 1 -48.93 19.64 7.55
N ARG A 2 -47.89 19.17 8.22
CA ARG A 2 -48.00 18.24 9.37
C ARG A 2 -48.47 19.00 10.60
N ILE A 3 -49.26 18.34 11.45
CA ILE A 3 -49.68 18.92 12.72
C ILE A 3 -48.48 18.91 13.69
N ASP A 4 -48.18 20.08 14.26
CA ASP A 4 -47.17 20.18 15.31
C ASP A 4 -47.76 19.64 16.65
N PRO A 5 -46.97 18.97 17.49
CA PRO A 5 -47.39 18.57 18.85
C PRO A 5 -47.95 19.71 19.69
N SER A 6 -47.55 20.94 19.48
CA SER A 6 -48.12 22.11 20.12
C SER A 6 -49.58 22.39 19.69
N GLU A 7 -49.88 22.20 18.40
CA GLU A 7 -51.25 22.35 17.88
C GLU A 7 -52.23 21.36 18.53
N ILE A 8 -51.73 20.13 18.82
CA ILE A 8 -52.54 19.12 19.50
C ILE A 8 -52.92 19.53 20.92
N LYS A 9 -51.95 20.16 21.64
CA LYS A 9 -52.16 20.58 23.02
C LYS A 9 -53.05 21.83 23.12
N GLU A 10 -52.96 22.71 22.15
CA GLU A 10 -53.66 23.98 22.15
C GLU A 10 -55.01 23.94 21.45
N LYS A 11 -55.32 22.81 20.78
CA LYS A 11 -56.56 22.67 20.01
C LYS A 11 -57.78 22.78 20.92
N LYS A 12 -58.60 23.79 20.63
CA LYS A 12 -59.90 24.00 21.26
C LYS A 12 -61.00 23.63 20.26
N PHE A 13 -61.88 22.73 20.69
CA PHE A 13 -63.05 22.32 19.90
C PHE A 13 -64.29 23.13 20.27
N ARG A 14 -65.17 23.35 19.32
CA ARG A 14 -66.43 24.03 19.56
C ARG A 14 -67.34 23.18 20.42
N LEU A 15 -68.03 23.81 21.36
CA LEU A 15 -69.03 23.16 22.16
C LEU A 15 -70.30 22.90 21.34
N SER A 16 -70.87 21.71 21.49
CA SER A 16 -72.17 21.35 20.91
C SER A 16 -73.28 21.86 21.78
N PHE A 17 -74.53 21.97 21.25
CA PHE A 17 -75.70 22.53 21.88
C PHE A 17 -76.13 21.76 23.17
N TYR A 18 -75.69 20.49 23.31
CA TYR A 18 -75.90 19.62 24.47
C TYR A 18 -74.62 19.18 25.15
N ARG A 19 -73.97 20.06 25.93
CA ARG A 19 -72.83 19.74 26.81
C ARG A 19 -71.77 18.74 26.21
N GLY A 20 -71.17 19.08 25.13
CA GLY A 20 -70.08 18.27 24.54
C GLY A 20 -69.36 19.03 23.43
N TYR A 21 -68.32 18.40 22.89
CA TYR A 21 -67.63 18.95 21.73
C TYR A 21 -68.31 18.56 20.42
N ASN A 22 -68.12 19.32 19.38
CA ASN A 22 -68.61 18.97 18.04
C ASN A 22 -67.87 17.72 17.55
N GLN A 23 -68.63 16.62 17.42
CA GLN A 23 -68.10 15.30 17.09
C GLN A 23 -67.40 15.29 15.73
N ASP A 24 -67.98 15.92 14.72
CA ASP A 24 -67.37 15.98 13.35
C ASP A 24 -66.02 16.71 13.34
N GLU A 25 -65.90 17.76 14.15
CA GLU A 25 -64.65 18.53 14.23
C GLU A 25 -63.54 17.74 14.93
N VAL A 26 -63.88 16.99 15.98
CA VAL A 26 -62.98 16.10 16.69
C VAL A 26 -62.54 14.96 15.78
N ASP A 27 -63.47 14.29 15.11
CA ASP A 27 -63.17 13.17 14.22
C ASP A 27 -62.27 13.58 13.04
N LYS A 28 -62.53 14.73 12.44
CA LYS A 28 -61.66 15.28 11.37
C LYS A 28 -60.27 15.57 11.86
N PHE A 29 -60.14 16.13 13.06
CA PHE A 29 -58.87 16.43 13.66
C PHE A 29 -58.07 15.18 14.00
N LEU A 30 -58.71 14.16 14.59
CA LEU A 30 -58.11 12.87 14.90
C LEU A 30 -57.67 12.13 13.64
N LYS A 31 -58.49 12.14 12.58
CA LYS A 31 -58.10 11.56 11.29
C LYS A 31 -56.85 12.22 10.70
N LYS A 32 -56.76 13.55 10.79
CA LYS A 32 -55.61 14.28 10.33
C LYS A 32 -54.35 13.94 11.15
N ILE A 33 -54.45 13.89 12.48
CA ILE A 33 -53.36 13.44 13.35
C ILE A 33 -52.95 12.02 13.01
N GLY A 34 -53.89 11.09 12.84
CA GLY A 34 -53.60 9.71 12.49
C GLY A 34 -52.83 9.57 11.21
N LYS A 35 -53.20 10.36 10.18
CA LYS A 35 -52.46 10.40 8.89
C LYS A 35 -51.07 10.95 9.06
N ASP A 36 -50.93 12.10 9.72
CA ASP A 36 -49.58 12.72 9.93
C ASP A 36 -48.70 11.81 10.78
N TYR A 37 -49.25 11.15 11.77
CA TYR A 37 -48.52 10.18 12.60
C TYR A 37 -48.03 8.96 11.79
N GLN A 38 -48.88 8.45 10.88
CA GLN A 38 -48.49 7.35 10.02
C GLN A 38 -47.34 7.76 9.08
N GLU A 39 -47.41 8.96 8.48
CA GLU A 39 -46.33 9.49 7.64
C GLU A 39 -45.01 9.59 8.42
N VAL A 40 -45.06 10.07 9.69
CA VAL A 40 -43.87 10.16 10.54
C VAL A 40 -43.28 8.78 10.87
N LEU A 41 -44.14 7.78 11.11
CA LEU A 41 -43.68 6.41 11.33
C LEU A 41 -43.03 5.79 10.11
N GLU A 42 -43.55 6.04 8.93
CA GLU A 42 -42.98 5.55 7.68
C GLU A 42 -41.61 6.23 7.40
N GLU A 43 -41.52 7.52 7.61
CA GLU A 43 -40.26 8.28 7.50
C GLU A 43 -39.22 7.78 8.53
N LYS A 44 -39.63 7.53 9.78
CA LYS A 44 -38.75 6.96 10.79
C LYS A 44 -38.21 5.58 10.38
N ARG A 45 -39.08 4.71 9.81
CA ARG A 45 -38.65 3.39 9.33
C ARG A 45 -37.65 3.52 8.18
N ALA A 46 -37.91 4.42 7.23
CA ALA A 46 -37.01 4.68 6.11
C ALA A 46 -35.63 5.18 6.58
N LEU A 47 -35.61 6.16 7.50
CA LEU A 47 -34.38 6.70 8.08
C LEU A 47 -33.60 5.65 8.89
N SER A 48 -34.31 4.80 9.64
CA SER A 48 -33.67 3.69 10.36
C SER A 48 -33.02 2.69 9.40
N GLY A 49 -33.69 2.38 8.30
CA GLY A 49 -33.14 1.50 7.25
C GLY A 49 -31.92 2.09 6.58
N GLU A 50 -31.93 3.37 6.29
CA GLU A 50 -30.78 4.08 5.73
C GLU A 50 -29.61 4.14 6.72
N ALA A 51 -29.86 4.42 7.98
CA ALA A 51 -28.85 4.41 9.03
C ALA A 51 -28.16 3.03 9.16
N GLU A 52 -28.94 1.93 9.08
CA GLU A 52 -28.36 0.58 9.10
C GLU A 52 -27.51 0.28 7.88
N LYS A 53 -27.91 0.72 6.69
CA LYS A 53 -27.11 0.60 5.46
C LYS A 53 -25.79 1.35 5.60
N LEU A 54 -25.84 2.60 6.04
CA LEU A 54 -24.65 3.43 6.24
C LEU A 54 -23.69 2.84 7.27
N LYS A 55 -24.20 2.27 8.37
CA LYS A 55 -23.38 1.57 9.36
C LYS A 55 -22.64 0.37 8.76
N LYS A 56 -23.31 -0.41 7.91
CA LYS A 56 -22.69 -1.55 7.21
C LYS A 56 -21.60 -1.07 6.24
N GLU A 57 -21.87 -0.02 5.49
CA GLU A 57 -20.88 0.55 4.55
C GLU A 57 -19.66 1.08 5.29
N ILE A 58 -19.84 1.77 6.42
CA ILE A 58 -18.74 2.26 7.26
C ILE A 58 -17.89 1.09 7.76
N LYS A 59 -18.49 0.02 8.28
CA LYS A 59 -17.76 -1.18 8.72
C LYS A 59 -16.95 -1.80 7.59
N GLN A 60 -17.53 -1.91 6.39
CA GLN A 60 -16.82 -2.44 5.23
C GLN A 60 -15.65 -1.55 4.80
N ARG A 61 -15.82 -0.23 4.84
CA ARG A 61 -14.74 0.71 4.53
C ARG A 61 -13.60 0.63 5.53
N ILE A 62 -13.91 0.60 6.83
CA ILE A 62 -12.91 0.44 7.88
C ILE A 62 -12.11 -0.85 7.67
N PHE A 63 -12.78 -1.96 7.41
CA PHE A 63 -12.12 -3.24 7.14
C PHE A 63 -11.20 -3.19 5.91
N ARG A 64 -11.64 -2.53 4.84
CA ARG A 64 -10.81 -2.35 3.63
C ARG A 64 -9.59 -1.47 3.90
N GLU A 65 -9.76 -0.38 4.65
CA GLU A 65 -8.66 0.51 5.02
C GLU A 65 -7.62 -0.21 5.86
N GLU A 66 -8.02 -1.01 6.85
CA GLU A 66 -7.11 -1.83 7.66
C GLU A 66 -6.33 -2.82 6.78
N LYS A 67 -6.99 -3.48 5.82
CA LYS A 67 -6.33 -4.39 4.88
C LYS A 67 -5.36 -3.69 3.93
N ILE A 68 -5.71 -2.52 3.45
CA ILE A 68 -4.82 -1.70 2.62
C ILE A 68 -3.60 -1.26 3.42
N GLU A 69 -3.78 -0.82 4.65
CA GLU A 69 -2.70 -0.41 5.54
C GLU A 69 -1.73 -1.56 5.85
N GLU A 70 -2.25 -2.74 6.22
CA GLU A 70 -1.44 -3.95 6.42
C GLU A 70 -0.63 -4.32 5.16
N THR A 71 -1.27 -4.27 4.00
CA THR A 71 -0.64 -4.56 2.71
C THR A 71 0.45 -3.54 2.38
N LEU A 72 0.20 -2.27 2.63
CA LEU A 72 1.15 -1.19 2.40
C LEU A 72 2.39 -1.34 3.29
N ILE A 73 2.20 -1.61 4.58
CA ILE A 73 3.30 -1.85 5.53
C ILE A 73 4.12 -3.05 5.10
N SER A 74 3.46 -4.15 4.71
CA SER A 74 4.13 -5.36 4.21
C SER A 74 4.93 -5.10 2.93
N ALA A 75 4.35 -4.34 1.99
CA ALA A 75 5.02 -3.95 0.75
C ALA A 75 6.23 -3.05 1.00
N GLN A 76 6.12 -2.08 1.91
CA GLN A 76 7.24 -1.21 2.29
C GLN A 76 8.38 -2.01 2.93
N ARG A 77 8.05 -2.95 3.82
CA ARG A 77 9.05 -3.84 4.44
C ARG A 77 9.75 -4.71 3.39
N SER A 78 8.99 -5.27 2.46
CA SER A 78 9.55 -6.07 1.35
C SER A 78 10.45 -5.24 0.44
N ALA A 79 10.05 -4.03 0.10
CA ALA A 79 10.85 -3.11 -0.70
C ALA A 79 12.17 -2.75 -0.01
N GLN A 80 12.13 -2.49 1.31
CA GLN A 80 13.33 -2.22 2.10
C GLN A 80 14.30 -3.41 2.11
N LEU A 81 13.78 -4.62 2.31
CA LEU A 81 14.60 -5.85 2.27
C LEU A 81 15.23 -6.09 0.91
N ILE A 82 14.48 -5.83 -0.17
CA ILE A 82 15.01 -5.93 -1.54
C ILE A 82 16.14 -4.92 -1.76
N ASP A 83 15.95 -3.69 -1.30
CA ASP A 83 16.97 -2.64 -1.42
C ASP A 83 18.24 -3.01 -0.64
N GLU A 84 18.14 -3.41 0.61
CA GLU A 84 19.26 -3.86 1.44
C GLU A 84 20.00 -5.04 0.82
N ASN A 85 19.26 -6.07 0.38
CA ASN A 85 19.84 -7.24 -0.29
C ASN A 85 20.52 -6.88 -1.61
N SER A 86 19.95 -5.97 -2.37
CA SER A 86 20.52 -5.50 -3.63
C SER A 86 21.81 -4.74 -3.41
N GLN A 87 21.88 -3.89 -2.40
CA GLN A 87 23.10 -3.18 -2.02
C GLN A 87 24.21 -4.14 -1.56
N GLU A 88 23.86 -5.13 -0.77
CA GLU A 88 24.80 -6.15 -0.31
C GLU A 88 25.34 -7.00 -1.48
N ARG A 89 24.44 -7.44 -2.36
CA ARG A 89 24.83 -8.15 -3.60
C ARG A 89 25.74 -7.33 -4.48
N ALA A 90 25.44 -6.04 -4.64
CA ALA A 90 26.29 -5.13 -5.41
C ALA A 90 27.70 -5.03 -4.82
N LYS A 91 27.82 -4.89 -3.49
CA LYS A 91 29.12 -4.88 -2.78
C LYS A 91 29.89 -6.18 -2.98
N LEU A 92 29.22 -7.32 -2.85
CA LEU A 92 29.83 -8.63 -3.07
C LEU A 92 30.31 -8.81 -4.52
N THR A 93 29.49 -8.42 -5.48
CA THR A 93 29.84 -8.48 -6.91
C THR A 93 31.08 -7.64 -7.24
N ILE A 94 31.14 -6.41 -6.71
CA ILE A 94 32.31 -5.54 -6.85
C ILE A 94 33.56 -6.18 -6.23
N LYS A 95 33.41 -6.69 -5.01
CA LYS A 95 34.53 -7.35 -4.30
C LYS A 95 35.05 -8.58 -5.05
N GLU A 96 34.15 -9.42 -5.57
CA GLU A 96 34.53 -10.56 -6.40
C GLU A 96 35.24 -10.13 -7.69
N ALA A 97 34.75 -9.07 -8.34
CA ALA A 97 35.38 -8.52 -9.53
C ALA A 97 36.78 -7.95 -9.23
N GLU A 98 36.95 -7.27 -8.10
CA GLU A 98 38.25 -6.79 -7.64
C GLU A 98 39.24 -7.93 -7.37
N ILE A 99 38.79 -9.00 -6.74
CA ILE A 99 39.59 -10.20 -6.48
C ILE A 99 40.01 -10.85 -7.80
N LYS A 100 39.05 -11.01 -8.74
CA LYS A 100 39.36 -11.56 -10.09
C LYS A 100 40.33 -10.68 -10.85
N ALA A 101 40.17 -9.36 -10.81
CA ALA A 101 41.10 -8.43 -11.45
C ALA A 101 42.51 -8.52 -10.89
N LYS A 102 42.67 -8.56 -9.56
CA LYS A 102 43.95 -8.78 -8.91
C LYS A 102 44.62 -10.08 -9.33
N LYS A 103 43.83 -11.17 -9.36
CA LYS A 103 44.30 -12.48 -9.81
C LYS A 103 44.80 -12.46 -11.25
N ILE A 104 44.05 -11.85 -12.16
CA ILE A 104 44.43 -11.72 -13.58
C ILE A 104 45.73 -10.92 -13.71
N VAL A 105 45.87 -9.80 -13.01
CA VAL A 105 47.07 -8.98 -12.99
C VAL A 105 48.26 -9.78 -12.46
N GLN A 106 48.09 -10.49 -11.36
CA GLN A 106 49.14 -11.30 -10.75
C GLN A 106 49.61 -12.44 -11.69
N GLU A 107 48.65 -13.16 -12.29
CA GLU A 107 48.99 -14.20 -13.29
C GLU A 107 49.70 -13.63 -14.53
N GLY A 108 49.30 -12.43 -14.97
CA GLY A 108 49.97 -11.70 -16.03
C GLY A 108 51.41 -11.30 -15.69
N GLU A 109 51.63 -10.81 -14.47
CA GLU A 109 52.96 -10.48 -13.95
C GLU A 109 53.87 -11.71 -13.86
N GLU A 110 53.35 -12.82 -13.35
CA GLU A 110 54.09 -14.10 -13.29
C GLU A 110 54.43 -14.61 -14.67
N SER A 111 53.49 -14.56 -15.63
CA SER A 111 53.73 -14.94 -17.02
C SER A 111 54.80 -14.06 -17.69
N LEU A 112 54.72 -12.74 -17.45
CA LEU A 112 55.71 -11.80 -17.93
C LEU A 112 57.10 -12.08 -17.38
N GLN A 113 57.21 -12.41 -16.09
CA GLN A 113 58.46 -12.77 -15.47
C GLN A 113 59.06 -14.05 -16.06
N LYS A 114 58.25 -15.07 -16.30
CA LYS A 114 58.67 -16.30 -16.99
C LYS A 114 59.20 -16.03 -18.38
N LEU A 115 58.46 -15.22 -19.16
CA LEU A 115 58.92 -14.82 -20.51
C LEU A 115 60.23 -14.05 -20.47
N LYS A 116 60.41 -13.12 -19.53
CA LYS A 116 61.70 -12.39 -19.36
C LYS A 116 62.82 -13.34 -19.05
N ASN A 117 62.60 -14.34 -18.20
CA ASN A 117 63.59 -15.35 -17.88
C ASN A 117 63.95 -16.24 -19.08
N GLU A 118 62.97 -16.63 -19.89
CA GLU A 118 63.21 -17.38 -21.13
C GLU A 118 63.96 -16.57 -22.15
N VAL A 119 63.63 -15.32 -22.34
CA VAL A 119 64.36 -14.40 -23.23
C VAL A 119 65.81 -14.24 -22.77
N ALA A 120 66.04 -14.02 -21.48
CA ALA A 120 67.41 -13.93 -20.93
C ALA A 120 68.22 -15.21 -21.17
N LYS A 121 67.56 -16.38 -20.98
CA LYS A 121 68.15 -17.71 -21.23
C LYS A 121 68.55 -17.87 -22.72
N LEU A 122 67.67 -17.52 -23.64
CA LEU A 122 67.90 -17.57 -25.09
C LEU A 122 69.01 -16.60 -25.50
N GLN A 123 69.07 -15.42 -24.96
CA GLN A 123 70.14 -14.46 -25.17
C GLN A 123 71.48 -15.01 -24.67
N GLY A 124 71.51 -15.67 -23.54
CA GLY A 124 72.71 -16.38 -23.06
C GLY A 124 73.15 -17.50 -23.97
N GLN A 125 72.21 -18.32 -24.46
CA GLN A 125 72.52 -19.37 -25.44
C GLN A 125 73.07 -18.81 -26.76
N LYS A 126 72.46 -17.71 -27.22
CA LYS A 126 72.91 -17.00 -28.41
C LYS A 126 74.39 -16.52 -28.28
N ARG A 127 74.73 -15.94 -27.13
CA ARG A 127 76.08 -15.48 -26.84
C ARG A 127 77.09 -16.63 -26.85
N LEU A 128 76.76 -17.74 -26.21
CA LEU A 128 77.57 -18.93 -26.19
C LEU A 128 77.79 -19.49 -27.61
N PHE A 129 76.73 -19.56 -28.39
CA PHE A 129 76.80 -20.00 -29.76
C PHE A 129 77.72 -19.11 -30.63
N LEU A 130 77.62 -17.78 -30.53
CA LEU A 130 78.47 -16.81 -31.22
C LEU A 130 79.90 -16.93 -30.77
N VAL A 131 80.21 -17.14 -29.49
CA VAL A 131 81.55 -17.37 -28.98
C VAL A 131 82.15 -18.66 -29.57
N LYS A 132 81.39 -19.74 -29.62
CA LYS A 132 81.82 -21.00 -30.24
C LYS A 132 82.14 -20.85 -31.73
N LEU A 133 81.24 -20.14 -32.44
CA LEU A 133 81.55 -19.83 -33.88
C LEU A 133 82.82 -19.03 -34.08
N LYS A 134 83.10 -18.02 -33.27
CA LYS A 134 84.30 -17.24 -33.31
C LYS A 134 85.53 -18.05 -32.97
N SER A 135 85.44 -19.05 -32.13
CA SER A 135 86.61 -19.92 -31.79
C SER A 135 86.94 -20.95 -32.86
N LEU A 136 85.98 -21.25 -33.78
CA LEU A 136 86.22 -22.16 -34.93
C LEU A 136 86.83 -21.51 -36.15
N ILE A 137 86.80 -20.18 -36.17
CA ILE A 137 87.48 -19.40 -37.22
C ILE A 137 88.85 -19.03 -36.67
#